data_36e7dc774d6b74cfc4bf5282c6ad6754
#
_entry.id   36e7dc774d6b74cfc4bf5282c6ad6754
#
_cell.length_a   1.000
_cell.length_b   1.000
_cell.length_c   1.000
_cell.angle_alpha   90.00
_cell.angle_beta   90.00
_cell.angle_gamma   90.00
#
_symmetry.space_group_name_H-M   'P 1'
#
loop_
_entity.id
_entity.type
_entity.pdbx_description
1 polymer ?
#
loop_
_entity_poly.entity_id
_entity_poly.type
_entity_poly.pdbx_seq_one_letter_code
_entity_poly.pdbx_strand_id
1 'polypeptide(L)'
;MDEQNLEAIMGLIMNAGNAKSDAMEAIEAAKDGDFKLAEEKLVSADQSLTLAHQSQTGLLTKEAQGDHMTVTLLTVHSQDHLMTAIAFKDLAVEIIELHKKIK
;
A
#
# COMPACT_ATOMS: atom_id res chain seq x y z
N MET A 1 14.31 -5.47 -18.39
CA MET A 1 13.56 -6.10 -17.27
C MET A 1 12.72 -7.22 -17.86
N ASP A 2 12.75 -8.39 -17.29
CA ASP A 2 11.93 -9.49 -17.81
C ASP A 2 10.44 -9.25 -17.49
N GLU A 3 9.60 -10.01 -18.19
CA GLU A 3 8.15 -9.82 -18.11
C GLU A 3 7.58 -10.10 -16.71
N GLN A 4 8.09 -11.12 -16.03
CA GLN A 4 7.63 -11.46 -14.69
C GLN A 4 7.97 -10.36 -13.68
N ASN A 5 9.16 -9.80 -13.78
CA ASN A 5 9.57 -8.70 -12.91
C ASN A 5 8.74 -7.45 -13.18
N LEU A 6 8.44 -7.20 -14.47
CA LEU A 6 7.59 -6.05 -14.83
C LEU A 6 6.18 -6.21 -14.25
N GLU A 7 5.59 -7.40 -14.35
CA GLU A 7 4.27 -7.67 -13.75
C GLU A 7 4.28 -7.44 -12.24
N ALA A 8 5.31 -7.93 -11.56
CA ALA A 8 5.43 -7.75 -10.11
C ALA A 8 5.54 -6.27 -9.74
N ILE A 9 6.36 -5.52 -10.49
CA ILE A 9 6.54 -4.08 -10.27
C ILE A 9 5.25 -3.32 -10.51
N MET A 10 4.54 -3.60 -11.60
CA MET A 10 3.28 -2.92 -11.93
C MET A 10 2.20 -3.27 -10.91
N GLY A 11 2.13 -4.54 -10.48
CA GLY A 11 1.20 -4.96 -9.45
C GLY A 11 1.45 -4.26 -8.12
N LEU A 12 2.72 -4.09 -7.77
CA LEU A 12 3.15 -3.37 -6.59
C LEU A 12 2.66 -1.93 -6.61
N ILE A 13 2.88 -1.24 -7.73
CA ILE A 13 2.45 0.16 -7.91
C ILE A 13 0.93 0.27 -7.81
N MET A 14 0.20 -0.61 -8.51
CA MET A 14 -1.26 -0.59 -8.52
C MET A 14 -1.84 -0.83 -7.13
N ASN A 15 -1.38 -1.89 -6.46
CA ASN A 15 -1.92 -2.23 -5.14
C ASN A 15 -1.56 -1.18 -4.08
N ALA A 16 -0.35 -0.64 -4.12
CA ALA A 16 0.04 0.44 -3.22
C ALA A 16 -0.82 1.69 -3.46
N GLY A 17 -1.08 2.03 -4.72
CA GLY A 17 -1.96 3.15 -5.07
C GLY A 17 -3.38 2.95 -4.58
N ASN A 18 -3.93 1.74 -4.76
CA ASN A 18 -5.27 1.42 -4.29
C ASN A 18 -5.36 1.52 -2.76
N ALA A 19 -4.33 1.05 -2.05
CA ALA A 19 -4.29 1.13 -0.60
C ALA A 19 -4.29 2.57 -0.12
N LYS A 20 -3.50 3.42 -0.76
CA LYS A 20 -3.43 4.83 -0.41
C LYS A 20 -4.76 5.54 -0.65
N SER A 21 -5.42 5.25 -1.78
CA SER A 21 -6.74 5.79 -2.10
C SER A 21 -7.78 5.35 -1.07
N ASP A 22 -7.80 4.08 -0.72
CA ASP A 22 -8.72 3.55 0.29
C ASP A 22 -8.48 4.18 1.66
N ALA A 23 -7.21 4.37 2.04
CA ALA A 23 -6.87 5.00 3.31
C ALA A 23 -7.36 6.44 3.34
N MET A 24 -7.23 7.18 2.23
CA MET A 24 -7.74 8.55 2.14
C MET A 24 -9.26 8.58 2.21
N GLU A 25 -9.94 7.67 1.53
CA GLU A 25 -11.40 7.55 1.61
C GLU A 25 -11.85 7.20 3.03
N ALA A 26 -11.07 6.39 3.75
CA ALA A 26 -11.36 6.08 5.15
C ALA A 26 -11.30 7.33 6.03
N ILE A 27 -10.30 8.18 5.81
CA ILE A 27 -10.19 9.46 6.53
C ILE A 27 -11.40 10.34 6.24
N GLU A 28 -11.79 10.45 4.97
CA GLU A 28 -12.95 11.26 4.58
C GLU A 28 -14.23 10.73 5.24
N ALA A 29 -14.42 9.41 5.27
CA ALA A 29 -15.57 8.81 5.95
C ALA A 29 -15.58 9.16 7.43
N ALA A 30 -14.44 9.09 8.10
CA ALA A 30 -14.33 9.43 9.52
C ALA A 30 -14.65 10.90 9.77
N LYS A 31 -14.23 11.79 8.87
CA LYS A 31 -14.55 13.22 8.97
C LYS A 31 -16.06 13.45 8.93
N ASP A 32 -16.79 12.64 8.18
CA ASP A 32 -18.24 12.69 8.08
C ASP A 32 -18.95 11.94 9.22
N GLY A 33 -18.20 11.31 10.11
CA GLY A 33 -18.75 10.53 11.21
C GLY A 33 -19.17 9.13 10.84
N ASP A 34 -18.88 8.68 9.62
CA ASP A 34 -19.22 7.34 9.14
C ASP A 34 -18.06 6.36 9.42
N PHE A 35 -17.95 5.96 10.69
CA PHE A 35 -16.86 5.11 11.14
C PHE A 35 -16.96 3.67 10.62
N LYS A 36 -18.15 3.21 10.31
CA LYS A 36 -18.33 1.90 9.70
C LYS A 36 -17.69 1.86 8.32
N LEU A 37 -17.97 2.86 7.50
CA LEU A 37 -17.36 2.97 6.17
C LEU A 37 -15.85 3.15 6.28
N ALA A 38 -15.38 3.95 7.26
CA ALA A 38 -13.95 4.12 7.50
C ALA A 38 -13.27 2.77 7.75
N GLU A 39 -13.85 1.92 8.60
CA GLU A 39 -13.29 0.61 8.89
C GLU A 39 -13.29 -0.30 7.65
N GLU A 40 -14.36 -0.27 6.85
CA GLU A 40 -14.44 -1.04 5.61
C GLU A 40 -13.33 -0.64 4.64
N LYS A 41 -13.06 0.67 4.52
CA LYS A 41 -12.00 1.18 3.65
C LYS A 41 -10.61 0.79 4.16
N LEU A 42 -10.40 0.77 5.47
CA LEU A 42 -9.14 0.33 6.05
C LEU A 42 -8.89 -1.16 5.77
N VAL A 43 -9.93 -2.00 5.85
CA VAL A 43 -9.82 -3.42 5.51
C VAL A 43 -9.41 -3.57 4.05
N SER A 44 -10.04 -2.81 3.15
CA SER A 44 -9.70 -2.82 1.72
C SER A 44 -8.24 -2.40 1.50
N ALA A 45 -7.78 -1.35 2.19
CA ALA A 45 -6.40 -0.89 2.13
C ALA A 45 -5.43 -2.00 2.56
N ASP A 46 -5.73 -2.69 3.66
CA ASP A 46 -4.90 -3.78 4.16
C ASP A 46 -4.81 -4.94 3.16
N GLN A 47 -5.91 -5.27 2.49
CA GLN A 47 -5.91 -6.31 1.46
C GLN A 47 -4.97 -5.94 0.31
N SER A 48 -5.04 -4.70 -0.16
CA SER A 48 -4.16 -4.22 -1.23
C SER A 48 -2.69 -4.20 -0.79
N LEU A 49 -2.41 -3.76 0.44
CA LEU A 49 -1.05 -3.76 0.98
C LEU A 49 -0.49 -5.16 1.13
N THR A 50 -1.32 -6.13 1.52
CA THR A 50 -0.90 -7.53 1.61
C THR A 50 -0.46 -8.05 0.25
N LEU A 51 -1.22 -7.75 -0.81
CA LEU A 51 -0.86 -8.16 -2.17
C LEU A 51 0.43 -7.49 -2.63
N ALA A 52 0.58 -6.20 -2.36
CA ALA A 52 1.81 -5.47 -2.72
C ALA A 52 3.02 -6.02 -1.97
N HIS A 53 2.86 -6.31 -0.69
CA HIS A 53 3.93 -6.83 0.15
C HIS A 53 4.37 -8.23 -0.29
N GLN A 54 3.43 -9.07 -0.73
CA GLN A 54 3.75 -10.38 -1.30
C GLN A 54 4.61 -10.25 -2.55
N SER A 55 4.29 -9.30 -3.42
CA SER A 55 5.10 -9.04 -4.62
C SER A 55 6.51 -8.58 -4.25
N GLN A 56 6.62 -7.67 -3.27
CA GLN A 56 7.91 -7.19 -2.78
C GLN A 56 8.73 -8.35 -2.19
N THR A 57 8.10 -9.19 -1.38
CA THR A 57 8.77 -10.34 -0.77
C THR A 57 9.33 -11.27 -1.84
N GLY A 58 8.58 -11.52 -2.91
CA GLY A 58 9.05 -12.33 -4.03
C GLY A 58 10.30 -11.76 -4.68
N LEU A 59 10.33 -10.44 -4.90
CA LEU A 59 11.49 -9.77 -5.49
C LEU A 59 12.70 -9.81 -4.55
N LEU A 60 12.47 -9.58 -3.26
CA LEU A 60 13.54 -9.62 -2.25
C LEU A 60 14.12 -11.04 -2.09
N THR A 61 13.26 -12.05 -2.18
CA THR A 61 13.70 -13.44 -2.11
C THR A 61 14.64 -13.78 -3.27
N LYS A 62 14.30 -13.37 -4.48
CA LYS A 62 15.16 -13.54 -5.66
C LYS A 62 16.50 -12.82 -5.46
N GLU A 63 16.45 -11.59 -4.97
CA GLU A 63 17.66 -10.81 -4.68
C GLU A 63 18.56 -11.55 -3.71
N ALA A 64 18.00 -12.09 -2.64
CA ALA A 64 18.76 -12.83 -1.62
C ALA A 64 19.37 -14.11 -2.18
N GLN A 65 18.78 -14.70 -3.21
CA GLN A 65 19.28 -15.89 -3.87
C GLN A 65 20.35 -15.60 -4.93
N GLY A 66 20.70 -14.33 -5.12
CA GLY A 66 21.70 -13.93 -6.11
C GLY A 66 21.12 -13.61 -7.48
N ASP A 67 19.79 -13.71 -7.64
CA ASP A 67 19.09 -13.34 -8.88
C ASP A 67 18.73 -11.87 -8.81
N HIS A 68 19.70 -11.01 -9.12
CA HIS A 68 19.55 -9.56 -8.99
C HIS A 68 18.85 -8.98 -10.21
N MET A 69 17.86 -8.14 -9.98
CA MET A 69 17.22 -7.41 -11.06
C MET A 69 17.96 -6.09 -11.33
N THR A 70 17.83 -5.59 -12.54
CA THR A 70 18.35 -4.28 -12.89
C THR A 70 17.54 -3.22 -12.15
N VAL A 71 18.22 -2.35 -11.42
CA VAL A 71 17.57 -1.25 -10.72
C VAL A 71 17.32 -0.12 -11.71
N THR A 72 16.06 0.19 -11.93
CA THR A 72 15.63 1.27 -12.82
C THR A 72 14.81 2.27 -12.01
N LEU A 73 14.50 3.41 -12.61
CA LEU A 73 13.62 4.40 -11.96
C LEU A 73 12.25 3.77 -11.63
N LEU A 74 11.73 2.93 -12.51
CA LEU A 74 10.44 2.27 -12.28
C LEU A 74 10.52 1.34 -11.05
N THR A 75 11.60 0.61 -10.90
CA THR A 75 11.82 -0.28 -9.75
C THR A 75 11.87 0.54 -8.44
N VAL A 76 12.62 1.63 -8.45
CA VAL A 76 12.72 2.53 -7.28
C VAL A 76 11.36 3.12 -6.96
N HIS A 77 10.64 3.59 -7.96
CA HIS A 77 9.30 4.16 -7.80
C HIS A 77 8.32 3.17 -7.17
N SER A 78 8.41 1.88 -7.55
CA SER A 78 7.54 0.86 -6.98
C SER A 78 7.78 0.70 -5.48
N GLN A 79 9.04 0.75 -5.04
CA GLN A 79 9.40 0.63 -3.64
C GLN A 79 8.95 1.87 -2.85
N ASP A 80 9.19 3.07 -3.38
CA ASP A 80 8.69 4.32 -2.79
C ASP A 80 7.19 4.25 -2.57
N HIS A 81 6.47 3.80 -3.59
CA HIS A 81 5.01 3.75 -3.58
C HIS A 81 4.51 2.84 -2.46
N LEU A 82 5.10 1.65 -2.33
CA LEU A 82 4.72 0.72 -1.28
C LEU A 82 5.03 1.27 0.11
N MET A 83 6.25 1.77 0.31
CA MET A 83 6.69 2.23 1.63
C MET A 83 5.89 3.45 2.08
N THR A 84 5.61 4.39 1.17
CA THR A 84 4.79 5.55 1.52
C THR A 84 3.33 5.17 1.74
N ALA A 85 2.80 4.18 1.00
CA ALA A 85 1.43 3.72 1.19
C ALA A 85 1.24 3.06 2.57
N ILE A 86 2.22 2.28 3.02
CA ILE A 86 2.20 1.66 4.35
C ILE A 86 2.17 2.74 5.43
N ALA A 87 3.08 3.71 5.35
CA ALA A 87 3.14 4.81 6.31
C ALA A 87 1.84 5.63 6.30
N PHE A 88 1.32 5.91 5.12
CA PHE A 88 0.08 6.66 4.96
C PHE A 88 -1.09 5.93 5.62
N LYS A 89 -1.22 4.63 5.39
CA LYS A 89 -2.30 3.83 5.99
C LYS A 89 -2.17 3.79 7.50
N ASP A 90 -0.97 3.63 8.03
CA ASP A 90 -0.75 3.61 9.47
C ASP A 90 -1.15 4.94 10.10
N LEU A 91 -0.82 6.06 9.47
CA LEU A 91 -1.22 7.38 9.94
C LEU A 91 -2.72 7.60 9.78
N ALA A 92 -3.33 7.05 8.74
CA ALA A 92 -4.77 7.14 8.53
C ALA A 92 -5.53 6.51 9.71
N VAL A 93 -5.06 5.38 10.22
CA VAL A 93 -5.64 4.72 11.40
C VAL A 93 -5.64 5.68 12.60
N GLU A 94 -4.52 6.37 12.83
CA GLU A 94 -4.39 7.33 13.94
C GLU A 94 -5.32 8.53 13.76
N ILE A 95 -5.45 9.03 12.54
CA ILE A 95 -6.36 10.15 12.25
C ILE A 95 -7.81 9.74 12.51
N ILE A 96 -8.19 8.53 12.10
CA ILE A 96 -9.54 8.02 12.33
C ILE A 96 -9.81 7.87 13.83
N GLU A 97 -8.85 7.37 14.59
CA GLU A 97 -8.96 7.24 16.04
C GLU A 97 -9.17 8.62 16.69
N LEU A 98 -8.47 9.64 16.21
CA LEU A 98 -8.67 11.02 16.70
C LEU A 98 -10.09 11.51 16.44
N HIS A 99 -10.62 11.26 15.25
CA HIS A 99 -11.99 11.64 14.93
C HIS A 99 -13.01 10.95 15.81
N LYS A 100 -12.79 9.67 16.14
CA LYS A 100 -13.66 8.94 17.07
C LYS A 100 -13.68 9.60 18.44
N LYS A 101 -12.54 10.08 18.92
CA LYS A 101 -12.42 10.74 20.22
C LYS A 101 -13.10 12.10 20.25
N ILE A 102 -13.07 12.81 19.15
CA ILE A 102 -13.72 14.14 19.03
C ILE A 102 -15.23 13.98 18.99
N LYS A 103 -15.73 12.93 18.40
CA LYS A 103 -17.17 12.65 18.36
C LYS A 103 -17.64 12.09 19.70
#